data_a6648d555ddaa5779f9dd89c490d8a14
#
_entry.id   a6648d555ddaa5779f9dd89c490d8a14
#
_cell.length_a   1.000
_cell.length_b   1.000
_cell.length_c   1.000
_cell.angle_alpha   90.00
_cell.angle_beta   90.00
_cell.angle_gamma   90.00
#
_symmetry.space_group_name_H-M   'P 1'
#
loop_
_entity.id
_entity.type
_entity.pdbx_description
1 polymer ?
#
loop_
_entity_poly.entity_id
_entity_poly.type
_entity_poly.pdbx_seq_one_letter_code
_entity_poly.pdbx_strand_id
1 'polypeptide(L)'
;FAGALLFALVPICMGTVGFLAAGSGFVASDTGMVNFEFVSSLLPTWVLVPFLFMIISGLLSTVDSNLCAAASLTTDWLGIGKDTVQTSRRTMLCLLIVAIAIANIPGLTVTYLFLFYGTLRASTLLPTVMTLLGKKLTGKGVFTGVLTALCVGLPIFAYGNLAGIPAVKAAGSLTTVLSSGLVAVIASRKAVRA
;
A
#
# COMPACT_ATOMS: atom_id res chain seq x y z
N PHE A 1 7.59 -14.52 -12.13
CA PHE A 1 6.18 -14.86 -12.40
C PHE A 1 5.63 -15.85 -11.36
N ALA A 2 6.33 -16.94 -11.01
CA ALA A 2 5.86 -17.91 -10.00
C ALA A 2 5.59 -17.25 -8.63
N GLY A 3 6.49 -16.40 -8.15
CA GLY A 3 6.29 -15.66 -6.88
C GLY A 3 5.07 -14.73 -6.92
N ALA A 4 4.80 -14.09 -8.05
CA ALA A 4 3.62 -13.24 -8.20
C ALA A 4 2.31 -14.06 -8.16
N LEU A 5 2.30 -15.25 -8.77
CA LEU A 5 1.15 -16.16 -8.71
C LEU A 5 0.90 -16.66 -7.28
N LEU A 6 1.96 -17.08 -6.58
CA LEU A 6 1.85 -17.51 -5.19
C LEU A 6 1.38 -16.37 -4.27
N PHE A 7 1.88 -15.15 -4.50
CA PHE A 7 1.43 -13.99 -3.75
C PHE A 7 -0.04 -13.64 -4.02
N ALA A 8 -0.53 -13.82 -5.25
CA ALA A 8 -1.91 -13.54 -5.60
C ALA A 8 -2.90 -14.57 -5.00
N LEU A 9 -2.45 -15.80 -4.73
CA LEU A 9 -3.31 -16.87 -4.22
C LEU A 9 -3.96 -16.50 -2.88
N VAL A 10 -3.18 -15.95 -1.94
CA VAL A 10 -3.67 -15.61 -0.59
C VAL A 10 -4.77 -14.54 -0.62
N PRO A 11 -4.60 -13.37 -1.28
CA PRO A 11 -5.67 -12.39 -1.41
C PRO A 11 -6.91 -12.93 -2.14
N ILE A 12 -6.73 -13.79 -3.14
CA ILE A 12 -7.86 -14.42 -3.85
C ILE A 12 -8.64 -15.34 -2.90
N CYS A 13 -7.96 -16.21 -2.14
CA CYS A 13 -8.62 -17.06 -1.16
C CYS A 13 -9.33 -16.24 -0.08
N MET A 14 -8.70 -15.19 0.45
CA MET A 14 -9.34 -14.32 1.44
C MET A 14 -10.52 -13.52 0.83
N GLY A 15 -10.42 -13.11 -0.42
CA GLY A 15 -11.52 -12.47 -1.15
C GLY A 15 -12.71 -13.42 -1.33
N THR A 16 -12.48 -14.69 -1.68
CA THR A 16 -13.55 -15.69 -1.80
C THR A 16 -14.24 -15.94 -0.47
N VAL A 17 -13.52 -15.96 0.65
CA VAL A 17 -14.10 -16.05 2.01
C VAL A 17 -15.03 -14.86 2.27
N GLY A 18 -14.63 -13.64 1.91
CA GLY A 18 -15.47 -12.44 2.04
C GLY A 18 -16.75 -12.52 1.18
N PHE A 19 -16.65 -13.04 -0.06
CA PHE A 19 -17.82 -13.26 -0.92
C PHE A 19 -18.76 -14.32 -0.35
N LEU A 20 -18.23 -15.39 0.21
CA LEU A 20 -19.04 -16.44 0.87
C LEU A 20 -19.75 -15.88 2.11
N ALA A 21 -19.07 -15.07 2.92
CA ALA A 21 -19.68 -14.39 4.06
C ALA A 21 -20.87 -13.50 3.61
N ALA A 22 -20.65 -12.68 2.60
CA ALA A 22 -21.70 -11.83 2.04
C ALA A 22 -22.87 -12.64 1.45
N GLY A 23 -22.57 -13.71 0.71
CA GLY A 23 -23.57 -14.60 0.10
C GLY A 23 -24.37 -15.41 1.12
N SER A 24 -23.81 -15.73 2.29
CA SER A 24 -24.49 -16.40 3.40
C SER A 24 -25.33 -15.46 4.27
N GLY A 25 -25.32 -14.17 4.01
CA GLY A 25 -26.00 -13.16 4.83
C GLY A 25 -25.31 -12.91 6.18
N PHE A 26 -24.04 -13.32 6.32
CA PHE A 26 -23.28 -13.09 7.55
C PHE A 26 -23.01 -11.59 7.76
N VAL A 27 -23.37 -11.09 8.93
CA VAL A 27 -23.12 -9.69 9.33
C VAL A 27 -22.02 -9.68 10.37
N ALA A 28 -20.87 -9.13 10.00
CA ALA A 28 -19.75 -8.96 10.91
C ALA A 28 -19.96 -7.76 11.82
N SER A 29 -19.39 -7.79 13.01
CA SER A 29 -19.37 -6.67 13.94
C SER A 29 -18.51 -5.50 13.43
N ASP A 30 -17.42 -5.82 12.74
CA ASP A 30 -16.54 -4.86 12.05
C ASP A 30 -16.24 -5.35 10.64
N THR A 31 -16.41 -4.46 9.66
CA THR A 31 -16.11 -4.74 8.25
C THR A 31 -14.65 -5.12 8.00
N GLY A 32 -13.72 -4.67 8.84
CA GLY A 32 -12.32 -5.06 8.79
C GLY A 32 -12.04 -6.48 9.29
N MET A 33 -12.98 -7.06 10.04
CA MET A 33 -12.85 -8.36 10.70
C MET A 33 -13.70 -9.46 10.04
N VAL A 34 -14.42 -9.18 8.96
CA VAL A 34 -15.36 -10.10 8.29
C VAL A 34 -14.75 -11.49 8.08
N ASN A 35 -13.56 -11.57 7.53
CA ASN A 35 -12.91 -12.85 7.22
C ASN A 35 -12.60 -13.64 8.49
N PHE A 36 -12.14 -12.97 9.53
CA PHE A 36 -11.83 -13.61 10.81
C PHE A 36 -13.11 -14.07 11.52
N GLU A 37 -14.11 -13.22 11.63
CA GLU A 37 -15.38 -13.55 12.28
C GLU A 37 -16.12 -14.66 11.54
N PHE A 38 -16.16 -14.62 10.20
CA PHE A 38 -16.80 -15.67 9.41
C PHE A 38 -16.08 -17.01 9.54
N VAL A 39 -14.74 -17.02 9.45
CA VAL A 39 -13.94 -18.23 9.66
C VAL A 39 -14.14 -18.77 11.08
N SER A 40 -14.18 -17.88 12.09
CA SER A 40 -14.39 -18.28 13.48
C SER A 40 -15.80 -18.86 13.75
N SER A 41 -16.79 -18.47 12.97
CA SER A 41 -18.15 -19.03 13.08
C SER A 41 -18.29 -20.42 12.47
N LEU A 42 -17.43 -20.77 11.52
CA LEU A 42 -17.50 -22.05 10.80
C LEU A 42 -16.53 -23.10 11.34
N LEU A 43 -15.39 -22.70 11.87
CA LEU A 43 -14.32 -23.61 12.26
C LEU A 43 -14.24 -23.78 13.78
N PRO A 44 -13.87 -24.99 14.24
CA PRO A 44 -13.68 -25.25 15.68
C PRO A 44 -12.49 -24.44 16.22
N THR A 45 -12.55 -24.13 17.52
CA THR A 45 -11.59 -23.24 18.22
C THR A 45 -10.13 -23.66 18.04
N TRP A 46 -9.83 -24.95 17.95
CA TRP A 46 -8.46 -25.43 17.77
C TRP A 46 -7.84 -25.03 16.40
N VAL A 47 -8.66 -24.83 15.37
CA VAL A 47 -8.20 -24.36 14.04
C VAL A 47 -7.95 -22.85 14.05
N LEU A 48 -8.64 -22.11 14.92
CA LEU A 48 -8.46 -20.66 15.01
C LEU A 48 -7.07 -20.28 15.51
N VAL A 49 -6.46 -21.09 16.35
CA VAL A 49 -5.12 -20.82 16.88
C VAL A 49 -4.07 -20.76 15.76
N PRO A 50 -3.88 -21.80 14.92
CA PRO A 50 -2.95 -21.70 13.80
C PRO A 50 -3.36 -20.62 12.78
N PHE A 51 -4.64 -20.36 12.57
CA PHE A 51 -5.11 -19.29 11.69
C PHE A 51 -4.69 -17.90 12.21
N LEU A 52 -4.82 -17.64 13.51
CA LEU A 52 -4.34 -16.41 14.14
C LEU A 52 -2.81 -16.27 14.02
N PHE A 53 -2.07 -17.34 14.28
CA PHE A 53 -0.61 -17.31 14.11
C PHE A 53 -0.22 -17.02 12.68
N MET A 54 -0.92 -17.55 11.68
CA MET A 54 -0.70 -17.26 10.27
C MET A 54 -0.90 -15.76 9.95
N ILE A 55 -2.01 -15.17 10.44
CA ILE A 55 -2.30 -13.74 10.24
C ILE A 55 -1.24 -12.87 10.90
N ILE A 56 -0.92 -13.13 12.18
CA ILE A 56 0.07 -12.34 12.93
C ILE A 56 1.45 -12.47 12.31
N SER A 57 1.86 -13.67 11.91
CA SER A 57 3.14 -13.89 11.23
C SER A 57 3.23 -13.11 9.91
N GLY A 58 2.18 -13.11 9.11
CA GLY A 58 2.10 -12.35 7.87
C GLY A 58 2.21 -10.83 8.10
N LEU A 59 1.52 -10.32 9.12
CA LEU A 59 1.61 -8.91 9.51
C LEU A 59 3.01 -8.54 9.98
N LEU A 60 3.61 -9.33 10.88
CA LEU A 60 4.96 -9.09 11.40
C LEU A 60 6.01 -9.11 10.28
N SER A 61 5.93 -10.08 9.38
CA SER A 61 6.83 -10.16 8.21
C SER A 61 6.73 -8.92 7.31
N THR A 62 5.51 -8.42 7.11
CA THR A 62 5.27 -7.21 6.30
C THR A 62 5.83 -5.97 7.00
N VAL A 63 5.61 -5.82 8.30
CA VAL A 63 6.13 -4.69 9.10
C VAL A 63 7.66 -4.69 9.08
N ASP A 64 8.30 -5.84 9.32
CA ASP A 64 9.75 -5.98 9.33
C ASP A 64 10.35 -5.59 7.97
N SER A 65 9.85 -6.14 6.89
CA SER A 65 10.33 -5.83 5.53
C SER A 65 10.17 -4.35 5.17
N ASN A 66 9.04 -3.73 5.54
CA ASN A 66 8.81 -2.31 5.28
C ASN A 66 9.72 -1.42 6.14
N LEU A 67 9.94 -1.75 7.40
CA LEU A 67 10.86 -1.03 8.28
C LEU A 67 12.30 -1.11 7.78
N CYS A 68 12.76 -2.30 7.36
CA CYS A 68 14.08 -2.48 6.76
C CYS A 68 14.25 -1.64 5.50
N ALA A 69 13.30 -1.69 4.59
CA ALA A 69 13.34 -0.92 3.34
C ALA A 69 13.31 0.60 3.61
N ALA A 70 12.41 1.06 4.48
CA ALA A 70 12.31 2.47 4.84
C ALA A 70 13.57 2.98 5.56
N ALA A 71 14.18 2.17 6.44
CA ALA A 71 15.41 2.53 7.13
C ALA A 71 16.57 2.65 6.15
N SER A 72 16.72 1.71 5.20
CA SER A 72 17.73 1.79 4.14
C SER A 72 17.59 3.06 3.32
N LEU A 73 16.40 3.33 2.82
CA LEU A 73 16.13 4.54 2.02
C LEU A 73 16.41 5.83 2.82
N THR A 74 16.06 5.85 4.09
CA THR A 74 16.26 7.02 4.94
C THR A 74 17.75 7.25 5.22
N THR A 75 18.52 6.20 5.49
CA THR A 75 19.97 6.30 5.72
C THR A 75 20.69 6.74 4.45
N ASP A 76 20.31 6.22 3.30
CA ASP A 76 20.88 6.62 2.02
C ASP A 76 20.57 8.08 1.68
N TRP A 77 19.31 8.49 1.91
CA TRP A 77 18.87 9.86 1.61
C TRP A 77 19.51 10.90 2.53
N LEU A 78 19.69 10.60 3.80
CA LEU A 78 20.30 11.50 4.78
C LEU A 78 21.84 11.51 4.70
N GLY A 79 22.44 10.61 3.93
CA GLY A 79 23.90 10.49 3.84
C GLY A 79 24.55 10.15 5.18
N ILE A 80 23.81 9.56 6.10
CA ILE A 80 24.27 9.23 7.45
C ILE A 80 25.19 8.02 7.34
N GLY A 81 26.47 8.30 7.29
CA GLY A 81 27.64 7.47 7.46
C GLY A 81 27.57 5.94 7.32
N LYS A 82 28.69 5.39 6.94
CA LYS A 82 28.91 3.98 6.57
C LYS A 82 28.81 2.95 7.70
N ASP A 83 28.54 3.33 8.92
CA ASP A 83 28.47 2.44 10.07
C ASP A 83 27.05 2.26 10.62
N THR A 84 26.66 1.42 10.46
CA THR A 84 25.63 0.98 9.58
C THR A 84 24.56 0.19 10.31
N VAL A 85 24.82 -0.78 11.12
CA VAL A 85 23.79 -1.55 11.82
C VAL A 85 23.13 -0.74 12.94
N GLN A 86 23.92 0.03 13.70
CA GLN A 86 23.34 0.85 14.77
C GLN A 86 22.51 2.00 14.23
N THR A 87 22.97 2.64 13.16
CA THR A 87 22.22 3.72 12.49
C THR A 87 20.90 3.20 11.92
N SER A 88 20.95 2.06 11.21
CA SER A 88 19.74 1.42 10.70
C SER A 88 18.77 1.06 11.81
N ARG A 89 19.23 0.48 12.91
CA ARG A 89 18.37 0.17 14.08
C ARG A 89 17.74 1.41 14.69
N ARG A 90 18.49 2.50 14.84
CA ARG A 90 17.94 3.78 15.36
C ARG A 90 16.90 4.36 14.41
N THR A 91 17.17 4.33 13.11
CA THR A 91 16.21 4.77 12.09
C THR A 91 14.94 3.92 12.11
N MET A 92 15.05 2.59 12.21
CA MET A 92 13.90 1.71 12.36
C MET A 92 13.07 2.03 13.60
N LEU A 93 13.72 2.26 14.75
CA LEU A 93 13.03 2.64 16.00
C LEU A 93 12.30 3.97 15.85
N CYS A 94 12.95 4.99 15.27
CA CYS A 94 12.30 6.27 14.99
C CYS A 94 11.10 6.13 14.08
N LEU A 95 11.23 5.37 12.98
CA LEU A 95 10.14 5.12 12.06
C LEU A 95 8.99 4.34 12.71
N LEU A 96 9.32 3.36 13.57
CA LEU A 96 8.32 2.60 14.31
C LEU A 96 7.53 3.49 15.28
N ILE A 97 8.20 4.38 16.01
CA ILE A 97 7.53 5.33 16.91
C ILE A 97 6.59 6.25 16.13
N VAL A 98 7.03 6.76 14.96
CA VAL A 98 6.19 7.58 14.09
C VAL A 98 5.00 6.78 13.57
N ALA A 99 5.21 5.53 13.16
CA ALA A 99 4.14 4.66 12.68
C ALA A 99 3.11 4.37 13.79
N ILE A 100 3.55 4.10 15.02
CA ILE A 100 2.67 3.90 16.18
C ILE A 100 1.88 5.18 16.48
N ALA A 101 2.53 6.35 16.45
CA ALA A 101 1.85 7.63 16.66
C ALA A 101 0.75 7.87 15.63
N ILE A 102 1.02 7.60 14.34
CA ILE A 102 0.04 7.71 13.25
C ILE A 102 -1.10 6.70 13.45
N ALA A 103 -0.78 5.45 13.80
CA ALA A 103 -1.79 4.41 14.00
C ALA A 103 -2.75 4.71 15.16
N ASN A 104 -2.35 5.53 16.13
CA ASN A 104 -3.17 5.93 17.28
C ASN A 104 -3.93 7.24 17.07
N ILE A 105 -3.92 7.83 15.85
CA ILE A 105 -4.74 9.01 15.56
C ILE A 105 -6.22 8.62 15.58
N PRO A 106 -7.06 9.26 16.41
CA PRO A 106 -8.49 8.96 16.45
C PRO A 106 -9.16 9.18 15.09
N GLY A 107 -10.02 8.24 14.69
CA GLY A 107 -10.76 8.31 13.42
C GLY A 107 -10.03 7.73 12.20
N LEU A 108 -8.76 7.34 12.30
CA LEU A 108 -8.08 6.59 11.25
C LEU A 108 -8.49 5.11 11.32
N THR A 109 -9.29 4.68 10.36
CA THR A 109 -9.62 3.26 10.22
C THR A 109 -8.56 2.52 9.43
N VAL A 110 -8.37 1.23 9.70
CA VAL A 110 -7.44 0.35 8.96
C VAL A 110 -7.78 0.37 7.46
N THR A 111 -9.07 0.33 7.12
CA THR A 111 -9.56 0.41 5.75
C THR A 111 -9.12 1.70 5.05
N TYR A 112 -9.21 2.85 5.75
CA TYR A 112 -8.76 4.14 5.20
C TYR A 112 -7.26 4.12 4.92
N LEU A 113 -6.44 3.67 5.87
CA LEU A 113 -4.99 3.57 5.71
C LEU A 113 -4.60 2.64 4.57
N PHE A 114 -5.28 1.50 4.43
CA PHE A 114 -5.03 0.54 3.36
C PHE A 114 -5.34 1.13 1.98
N LEU A 115 -6.48 1.79 1.84
CA LEU A 115 -6.88 2.44 0.59
C LEU A 115 -5.96 3.63 0.25
N PHE A 116 -5.59 4.43 1.24
CA PHE A 116 -4.64 5.53 1.08
C PHE A 116 -3.29 5.03 0.59
N TYR A 117 -2.76 4.00 1.23
CA TYR A 117 -1.52 3.34 0.82
C TYR A 117 -1.60 2.75 -0.60
N GLY A 118 -2.73 2.15 -0.94
CA GLY A 118 -3.00 1.66 -2.29
C GLY A 118 -2.90 2.76 -3.35
N THR A 119 -3.44 3.93 -3.05
CA THR A 119 -3.38 5.10 -3.95
C THR A 119 -1.96 5.66 -4.06
N LEU A 120 -1.20 5.69 -2.96
CA LEU A 120 0.22 6.05 -2.99
C LEU A 120 1.03 5.11 -3.89
N ARG A 121 0.82 3.80 -3.78
CA ARG A 121 1.45 2.81 -4.67
C ARG A 121 1.04 2.98 -6.12
N ALA A 122 -0.21 3.31 -6.37
CA ALA A 122 -0.74 3.54 -7.71
C ALA A 122 -0.03 4.69 -8.43
N SER A 123 0.49 5.70 -7.70
CA SER A 123 1.23 6.82 -8.28
C SER A 123 2.56 6.41 -8.93
N THR A 124 3.16 5.31 -8.51
CA THR A 124 4.42 4.81 -9.07
C THR A 124 4.22 3.70 -10.11
N LEU A 125 3.00 3.16 -10.24
CA LEU A 125 2.72 1.99 -11.07
C LEU A 125 3.07 2.22 -12.53
N LEU A 126 2.49 3.26 -13.15
CA LEU A 126 2.64 3.49 -14.58
C LEU A 126 4.07 3.91 -14.98
N PRO A 127 4.77 4.79 -14.26
CA PRO A 127 6.20 5.05 -14.48
C PRO A 127 7.05 3.78 -14.40
N THR A 128 6.81 2.90 -13.43
CA THR A 128 7.54 1.65 -13.27
C THR A 128 7.30 0.71 -14.46
N VAL A 129 6.03 0.49 -14.85
CA VAL A 129 5.68 -0.34 -16.00
C VAL A 129 6.31 0.20 -17.28
N MET A 130 6.26 1.51 -17.51
CA MET A 130 6.87 2.14 -18.67
C MET A 130 8.38 1.93 -18.71
N THR A 131 9.06 2.04 -17.57
CA THR A 131 10.51 1.80 -17.49
C THR A 131 10.83 0.33 -17.80
N LEU A 132 10.04 -0.61 -17.29
CA LEU A 132 10.19 -2.05 -17.59
C LEU A 132 9.94 -2.37 -19.06
N LEU A 133 9.06 -1.63 -19.73
CA LEU A 133 8.80 -1.73 -21.17
C LEU A 133 9.87 -1.00 -22.03
N GLY A 134 10.99 -0.59 -21.42
CA GLY A 134 12.12 0.04 -22.13
C GLY A 134 11.93 1.51 -22.45
N LYS A 135 10.93 2.19 -21.92
CA LYS A 135 10.81 3.65 -22.08
C LYS A 135 11.86 4.35 -21.22
N LYS A 136 12.68 5.19 -21.86
CA LYS A 136 13.70 5.98 -21.16
C LYS A 136 13.02 7.15 -20.45
N LEU A 137 12.73 6.98 -19.16
CA LEU A 137 12.24 8.05 -18.29
C LEU A 137 13.42 8.67 -17.52
N THR A 138 13.37 9.99 -17.33
CA THR A 138 14.36 10.68 -16.48
C THR A 138 13.91 10.68 -15.02
N GLY A 139 14.84 10.66 -14.07
CA GLY A 139 14.52 10.72 -12.63
C GLY A 139 13.67 11.95 -12.30
N LYS A 140 14.00 13.13 -12.89
CA LYS A 140 13.18 14.35 -12.73
C LYS A 140 11.77 14.18 -13.30
N GLY A 141 11.64 13.51 -14.45
CA GLY A 141 10.34 13.22 -15.07
C GLY A 141 9.46 12.31 -14.20
N VAL A 142 10.04 11.24 -13.64
CA VAL A 142 9.32 10.34 -12.73
C VAL A 142 8.91 11.07 -11.47
N PHE A 143 9.82 11.83 -10.85
CA PHE A 143 9.52 12.62 -9.66
C PHE A 143 8.36 13.60 -9.87
N THR A 144 8.40 14.40 -10.95
CA THR A 144 7.30 15.33 -11.27
C THR A 144 6.00 14.60 -11.56
N GLY A 145 6.05 13.44 -12.22
CA GLY A 145 4.88 12.61 -12.48
C GLY A 145 4.22 12.11 -11.19
N VAL A 146 5.00 11.55 -10.28
CA VAL A 146 4.52 11.07 -8.99
C VAL A 146 3.98 12.22 -8.14
N LEU A 147 4.70 13.34 -8.07
CA LEU A 147 4.26 14.51 -7.31
C LEU A 147 2.93 15.06 -7.84
N THR A 148 2.77 15.20 -9.15
CA THR A 148 1.52 15.65 -9.76
C THR A 148 0.37 14.67 -9.47
N ALA A 149 0.64 13.37 -9.56
CA ALA A 149 -0.35 12.34 -9.26
C ALA A 149 -0.82 12.41 -7.80
N LEU A 150 0.09 12.66 -6.86
CA LEU A 150 -0.25 12.83 -5.45
C LEU A 150 -1.04 14.14 -5.21
N CYS A 151 -0.65 15.23 -5.85
CA CYS A 151 -1.33 16.53 -5.67
C CYS A 151 -2.74 16.55 -6.27
N VAL A 152 -3.00 15.79 -7.33
CA VAL A 152 -4.30 15.79 -8.03
C VAL A 152 -5.13 14.55 -7.66
N GLY A 153 -4.58 13.38 -7.79
CA GLY A 153 -5.32 12.13 -7.63
C GLY A 153 -5.64 11.80 -6.18
N LEU A 154 -4.71 12.06 -5.25
CA LEU A 154 -4.90 11.77 -3.84
C LEU A 154 -6.03 12.59 -3.18
N PRO A 155 -6.17 13.91 -3.40
CA PRO A 155 -7.30 14.67 -2.88
C PRO A 155 -8.64 14.20 -3.41
N ILE A 156 -8.74 13.86 -4.70
CA ILE A 156 -9.97 13.32 -5.29
C ILE A 156 -10.34 11.99 -4.63
N PHE A 157 -9.35 11.11 -4.47
CA PHE A 157 -9.54 9.84 -3.79
C PHE A 157 -9.97 10.03 -2.32
N ALA A 158 -9.29 10.92 -1.58
CA ALA A 158 -9.60 11.21 -0.19
C ALA A 158 -11.03 11.76 -0.03
N TYR A 159 -11.42 12.68 -0.89
CA TYR A 159 -12.79 13.22 -0.92
C TYR A 159 -13.82 12.13 -1.19
N GLY A 160 -13.59 11.29 -2.22
CA GLY A 160 -14.49 10.18 -2.53
C GLY A 160 -14.58 9.14 -1.39
N ASN A 161 -13.49 8.97 -0.63
CA ASN A 161 -13.48 8.08 0.52
C ASN A 161 -14.25 8.67 1.71
N LEU A 162 -14.06 9.95 2.02
CA LEU A 162 -14.77 10.66 3.09
C LEU A 162 -16.27 10.80 2.78
N ALA A 163 -16.61 11.10 1.53
CA ALA A 163 -18.00 11.22 1.08
C ALA A 163 -18.70 9.87 0.87
N GLY A 164 -17.98 8.74 0.96
CA GLY A 164 -18.55 7.42 0.75
C GLY A 164 -18.98 7.13 -0.70
N ILE A 165 -18.45 7.87 -1.71
CA ILE A 165 -18.85 7.76 -3.12
C ILE A 165 -17.87 6.85 -3.88
N PRO A 166 -18.23 5.59 -4.21
CA PRO A 166 -17.34 4.64 -4.85
C PRO A 166 -16.82 5.11 -6.22
N ALA A 167 -17.65 5.77 -7.01
CA ALA A 167 -17.27 6.28 -8.32
C ALA A 167 -16.15 7.35 -8.23
N VAL A 168 -16.21 8.24 -7.23
CA VAL A 168 -15.16 9.25 -7.01
C VAL A 168 -13.87 8.62 -6.50
N LYS A 169 -13.94 7.58 -5.66
CA LYS A 169 -12.76 6.80 -5.25
C LYS A 169 -12.07 6.18 -6.46
N ALA A 170 -12.84 5.52 -7.33
CA ALA A 170 -12.31 4.89 -8.54
C ALA A 170 -11.70 5.95 -9.49
N ALA A 171 -12.39 7.07 -9.69
CA ALA A 171 -11.88 8.18 -10.50
C ALA A 171 -10.57 8.74 -9.93
N GLY A 172 -10.47 8.93 -8.61
CA GLY A 172 -9.25 9.39 -7.95
C GLY A 172 -8.08 8.44 -8.15
N SER A 173 -8.29 7.14 -7.98
CA SER A 173 -7.26 6.12 -8.22
C SER A 173 -6.81 6.08 -9.68
N LEU A 174 -7.74 6.10 -10.63
CA LEU A 174 -7.43 6.13 -12.07
C LEU A 174 -6.67 7.42 -12.44
N THR A 175 -7.10 8.57 -11.93
CA THR A 175 -6.42 9.85 -12.14
C THR A 175 -4.99 9.79 -11.60
N THR A 176 -4.77 9.19 -10.43
CA THR A 176 -3.43 9.01 -9.87
C THR A 176 -2.54 8.19 -10.80
N VAL A 177 -3.01 7.05 -11.29
CA VAL A 177 -2.25 6.19 -12.21
C VAL A 177 -1.96 6.90 -13.53
N LEU A 178 -2.98 7.46 -14.17
CA LEU A 178 -2.83 8.06 -15.50
C LEU A 178 -1.98 9.33 -15.47
N SER A 179 -2.20 10.22 -14.50
CA SER A 179 -1.43 11.46 -14.38
C SER A 179 0.04 11.19 -14.10
N SER A 180 0.37 10.20 -13.25
CA SER A 180 1.75 9.83 -12.96
C SER A 180 2.53 9.45 -14.22
N GLY A 181 1.97 8.61 -15.06
CA GLY A 181 2.62 8.14 -16.29
C GLY A 181 2.68 9.21 -17.36
N LEU A 182 1.57 9.91 -17.60
CA LEU A 182 1.51 10.97 -18.64
C LEU A 182 2.50 12.08 -18.32
N VAL A 183 2.49 12.60 -17.10
CA VAL A 183 3.40 13.68 -16.71
C VAL A 183 4.85 13.21 -16.70
N ALA A 184 5.14 11.99 -16.25
CA ALA A 184 6.48 11.43 -16.29
C ALA A 184 7.03 11.36 -17.72
N VAL A 185 6.24 10.95 -18.69
CA VAL A 185 6.65 10.91 -20.10
C VAL A 185 6.86 12.32 -20.68
N ILE A 186 5.93 13.23 -20.43
CA ILE A 186 6.00 14.61 -20.96
C ILE A 186 7.23 15.32 -20.38
N ALA A 187 7.43 15.24 -19.07
CA ALA A 187 8.57 15.86 -18.38
C ALA A 187 9.90 15.23 -18.80
N SER A 188 9.95 13.91 -18.99
CA SER A 188 11.15 13.24 -19.49
C SER A 188 11.51 13.67 -20.93
N ARG A 189 10.52 13.82 -21.82
CA ARG A 189 10.75 14.30 -23.19
C ARG A 189 11.28 15.73 -23.22
N LYS A 190 10.80 16.61 -22.34
CA LYS A 190 11.32 17.98 -22.23
C LYS A 190 12.76 18.01 -21.74
N ALA A 191 13.09 17.17 -20.74
CA ALA A 191 14.45 17.11 -20.19
C ALA A 191 15.51 16.51 -21.14
N VAL A 192 15.10 15.76 -22.15
CA VAL A 192 16.01 15.21 -23.19
C VAL A 192 16.22 16.21 -24.33
N ARG A 193 15.31 17.20 -24.49
CA ARG A 193 15.39 18.21 -25.53
C ARG A 193 16.09 19.51 -25.07
N ALA A 194 16.27 19.67 -23.77
CA ALA A 194 17.01 20.78 -23.16
C ALA A 194 18.45 20.36 -22.84
#